data_94ffa463992e839abf2f2e68240874e4
#
_entry.id   94ffa463992e839abf2f2e68240874e4
#
_cell.length_a   1.000
_cell.length_b   1.000
_cell.length_c   1.000
_cell.angle_alpha   90.00
_cell.angle_beta   90.00
_cell.angle_gamma   90.00
#
_symmetry.space_group_name_H-M   'P 1'
#
loop_
_entity.id
_entity.type
_entity.pdbx_description
1 polymer ?
#
loop_
_entity_poly.entity_id
_entity_poly.type
_entity_poly.pdbx_seq_one_letter_code
_entity_poly.pdbx_strand_id
1 'polypeptide(L)'
;MKVRDLMTSNVKTCRPETNLAEAGRDMWEGDCGALPVVNDEGRVTGVITDRDICIALATMGRSADRVAVREVAQSPAYTCLPDDDSSAALHTMKARQVRRLPVVDVGGHIRGILSLNDVVTHAGSASSTEVLSTLARICEHRRPTAIAGAA
;
A
#
# COMPACT_ATOMS: atom_id res chain seq x y z
N MET A 1 15.81 -14.12 1.49
CA MET A 1 14.45 -14.70 1.38
C MET A 1 13.73 -13.97 0.26
N LYS A 2 12.97 -14.67 -0.56
CA LYS A 2 12.26 -14.04 -1.69
C LYS A 2 10.94 -13.44 -1.24
N VAL A 3 10.51 -12.39 -1.92
CA VAL A 3 9.23 -11.71 -1.63
C VAL A 3 8.06 -12.70 -1.69
N ARG A 4 8.04 -13.61 -2.67
CA ARG A 4 6.99 -14.63 -2.81
C ARG A 4 6.84 -15.57 -1.61
N ASP A 5 7.92 -15.75 -0.83
CA ASP A 5 7.91 -16.63 0.34
C ASP A 5 7.28 -15.95 1.57
N LEU A 6 7.12 -14.61 1.50
CA LEU A 6 6.65 -13.76 2.60
C LEU A 6 5.31 -13.10 2.31
N MET A 7 4.99 -12.84 1.03
CA MET A 7 3.82 -12.08 0.64
C MET A 7 2.51 -12.81 0.94
N THR A 8 1.45 -12.04 1.14
CA THR A 8 0.08 -12.52 1.09
C THR A 8 -0.38 -12.55 -0.36
N SER A 9 -0.77 -13.74 -0.88
CA SER A 9 -1.11 -13.93 -2.30
C SER A 9 -2.58 -13.66 -2.61
N ASN A 10 -3.49 -13.90 -1.65
CA ASN A 10 -4.92 -13.65 -1.85
C ASN A 10 -5.28 -12.24 -1.36
N VAL A 11 -5.18 -11.26 -2.25
CA VAL A 11 -5.31 -9.84 -1.93
C VAL A 11 -6.61 -9.28 -2.50
N LYS A 12 -7.42 -8.63 -1.65
CA LYS A 12 -8.50 -7.77 -2.12
C LYS A 12 -7.92 -6.56 -2.84
N THR A 13 -8.54 -6.18 -3.93
CA THR A 13 -8.18 -5.01 -4.75
C THR A 13 -9.42 -4.15 -4.94
N CYS A 14 -9.22 -2.90 -5.32
CA CYS A 14 -10.31 -2.03 -5.74
C CYS A 14 -9.99 -1.39 -7.09
N ARG A 15 -10.97 -0.73 -7.67
CA ARG A 15 -10.85 -0.01 -8.94
C ARG A 15 -10.70 1.49 -8.69
N PRO A 16 -10.14 2.25 -9.65
CA PRO A 16 -10.09 3.71 -9.54
C PRO A 16 -11.45 4.36 -9.30
N GLU A 17 -12.53 3.78 -9.82
CA GLU A 17 -13.90 4.26 -9.73
C GLU A 17 -14.64 3.81 -8.48
N THR A 18 -14.11 2.82 -7.74
CA THR A 18 -14.68 2.37 -6.45
C THR A 18 -14.79 3.58 -5.51
N ASN A 19 -15.91 3.72 -4.81
CA ASN A 19 -16.06 4.78 -3.82
C ASN A 19 -15.39 4.42 -2.49
N LEU A 20 -15.12 5.42 -1.66
CA LEU A 20 -14.41 5.20 -0.38
C LEU A 20 -15.21 4.37 0.62
N ALA A 21 -16.55 4.39 0.57
CA ALA A 21 -17.38 3.57 1.45
C ALA A 21 -17.24 2.08 1.14
N GLU A 22 -17.20 1.74 -0.15
CA GLU A 22 -16.97 0.39 -0.63
C GLU A 22 -15.55 -0.07 -0.32
N ALA A 23 -14.54 0.76 -0.63
CA ALA A 23 -13.15 0.46 -0.30
C ALA A 23 -12.93 0.24 1.21
N GLY A 24 -13.55 1.06 2.05
CA GLY A 24 -13.51 0.89 3.52
C GLY A 24 -14.16 -0.40 3.99
N ARG A 25 -15.27 -0.80 3.37
CA ARG A 25 -15.94 -2.08 3.67
C ARG A 25 -15.06 -3.26 3.27
N ASP A 26 -14.44 -3.20 2.10
CA ASP A 26 -13.52 -4.24 1.63
C ASP A 26 -12.30 -4.40 2.55
N MET A 27 -11.77 -3.28 3.08
CA MET A 27 -10.70 -3.31 4.08
C MET A 27 -11.16 -3.98 5.38
N TRP A 28 -12.36 -3.62 5.87
CA TRP A 28 -12.94 -4.19 7.07
C TRP A 28 -13.17 -5.70 6.94
N GLU A 29 -13.82 -6.13 5.86
CA GLU A 29 -14.11 -7.55 5.60
C GLU A 29 -12.84 -8.36 5.33
N GLY A 30 -11.82 -7.74 4.74
CA GLY A 30 -10.54 -8.36 4.43
C GLY A 30 -9.54 -8.33 5.57
N ASP A 31 -9.89 -7.72 6.73
CA ASP A 31 -8.97 -7.46 7.85
C ASP A 31 -7.64 -6.85 7.37
N CYS A 32 -7.73 -5.85 6.51
CA CYS A 32 -6.56 -5.20 5.92
C CYS A 32 -6.72 -3.68 5.94
N GLY A 33 -5.61 -2.96 6.04
CA GLY A 33 -5.60 -1.49 6.05
C GLY A 33 -5.08 -0.88 4.74
N ALA A 34 -5.09 -1.65 3.64
CA ALA A 34 -4.71 -1.15 2.33
C ALA A 34 -5.25 -2.05 1.21
N LEU A 35 -5.60 -1.44 0.09
CA LEU A 35 -6.01 -2.12 -1.14
C LEU A 35 -5.15 -1.64 -2.31
N PRO A 36 -4.54 -2.54 -3.08
CA PRO A 36 -4.02 -2.20 -4.39
C PRO A 36 -5.17 -1.73 -5.30
N VAL A 37 -4.93 -0.64 -6.02
CA VAL A 37 -5.85 -0.12 -7.03
C VAL A 37 -5.45 -0.69 -8.38
N VAL A 38 -6.36 -1.36 -9.05
CA VAL A 38 -6.10 -2.02 -10.34
C VAL A 38 -6.99 -1.44 -11.44
N ASN A 39 -6.43 -1.28 -12.63
CA ASN A 39 -7.18 -0.86 -13.80
C ASN A 39 -7.93 -2.02 -14.47
N ASP A 40 -8.60 -1.76 -15.59
CA ASP A 40 -9.36 -2.75 -16.35
C ASP A 40 -8.53 -3.93 -16.85
N GLU A 41 -7.23 -3.70 -17.04
CA GLU A 41 -6.28 -4.73 -17.46
C GLU A 41 -5.72 -5.54 -16.27
N GLY A 42 -6.15 -5.26 -15.04
CA GLY A 42 -5.65 -5.91 -13.83
C GLY A 42 -4.26 -5.43 -13.39
N ARG A 43 -3.75 -4.32 -13.95
CA ARG A 43 -2.45 -3.74 -13.58
C ARG A 43 -2.62 -2.81 -12.38
N VAL A 44 -1.67 -2.86 -11.48
CA VAL A 44 -1.63 -1.97 -10.32
C VAL A 44 -1.30 -0.54 -10.76
N THR A 45 -2.18 0.39 -10.42
CA THR A 45 -2.04 1.82 -10.72
C THR A 45 -1.82 2.67 -9.48
N GLY A 46 -2.21 2.16 -8.30
CA GLY A 46 -2.09 2.89 -7.04
C GLY A 46 -2.29 1.99 -5.83
N VAL A 47 -2.26 2.61 -4.67
CA VAL A 47 -2.61 1.99 -3.38
C VAL A 47 -3.46 2.98 -2.60
N ILE A 48 -4.55 2.51 -2.00
CA ILE A 48 -5.34 3.28 -1.04
C ILE A 48 -5.24 2.64 0.35
N THR A 49 -5.15 3.46 1.39
CA THR A 49 -5.07 3.00 2.77
C THR A 49 -6.26 3.53 3.59
N ASP A 50 -6.52 2.88 4.74
CA ASP A 50 -7.47 3.33 5.74
C ASP A 50 -7.18 4.76 6.21
N ARG A 51 -5.90 5.11 6.37
CA ARG A 51 -5.46 6.48 6.70
C ARG A 51 -5.86 7.48 5.61
N ASP A 52 -5.67 7.14 4.33
CA ASP A 52 -6.03 8.01 3.21
C ASP A 52 -7.54 8.28 3.21
N ILE A 53 -8.36 7.25 3.45
CA ILE A 53 -9.81 7.37 3.57
C ILE A 53 -10.17 8.29 4.75
N CYS A 54 -9.58 8.06 5.92
CA CYS A 54 -9.84 8.88 7.10
C CYS A 54 -9.51 10.37 6.86
N ILE A 55 -8.36 10.67 6.29
CA ILE A 55 -7.93 12.04 5.98
C ILE A 55 -8.85 12.68 4.94
N ALA A 56 -9.21 11.94 3.89
CA ALA A 56 -10.11 12.44 2.85
C ALA A 56 -11.48 12.81 3.43
N LEU A 57 -12.08 11.96 4.25
CA LEU A 57 -13.37 12.24 4.89
C LEU A 57 -13.33 13.43 5.85
N ALA A 58 -12.19 13.60 6.55
CA ALA A 58 -12.01 14.73 7.47
C ALA A 58 -11.80 16.08 6.74
N THR A 59 -11.28 16.06 5.52
CA THR A 59 -10.81 17.29 4.85
C THR A 59 -11.62 17.70 3.62
N MET A 60 -12.29 16.75 2.94
CA MET A 60 -12.96 17.04 1.66
C MET A 60 -14.41 17.53 1.81
N GLY A 61 -15.03 17.38 3.00
CA GLY A 61 -16.43 17.78 3.22
C GLY A 61 -17.45 17.01 2.36
N ARG A 62 -17.08 15.80 1.92
CA ARG A 62 -17.91 14.92 1.07
C ARG A 62 -18.11 13.58 1.77
N SER A 63 -19.26 12.95 1.54
CA SER A 63 -19.53 11.60 2.05
C SER A 63 -18.70 10.54 1.29
N ALA A 64 -18.39 9.43 1.98
CA ALA A 64 -17.54 8.37 1.45
C ALA A 64 -18.07 7.73 0.16
N ASP A 65 -19.38 7.66 0.00
CA ASP A 65 -20.04 7.13 -1.20
C ASP A 65 -19.92 8.04 -2.44
N ARG A 66 -19.48 9.29 -2.24
CA ARG A 66 -19.34 10.30 -3.30
C ARG A 66 -17.91 10.65 -3.66
N VAL A 67 -16.94 10.00 -3.04
CA VAL A 67 -15.50 10.19 -3.34
C VAL A 67 -14.96 8.91 -3.94
N ALA A 68 -14.40 9.00 -5.14
CA ALA A 68 -13.78 7.85 -5.82
C ALA A 68 -12.35 7.61 -5.32
N VAL A 69 -11.93 6.36 -5.28
CA VAL A 69 -10.58 5.94 -4.88
C VAL A 69 -9.50 6.71 -5.65
N ARG A 70 -9.67 6.94 -6.97
CA ARG A 70 -8.70 7.69 -7.79
C ARG A 70 -8.44 9.11 -7.31
N GLU A 71 -9.37 9.73 -6.57
CA GLU A 71 -9.22 11.09 -6.06
C GLU A 71 -8.28 11.16 -4.84
N VAL A 72 -8.03 10.01 -4.18
CA VAL A 72 -7.38 9.92 -2.88
C VAL A 72 -6.17 8.99 -2.87
N ALA A 73 -6.22 7.91 -3.66
CA ALA A 73 -5.18 6.88 -3.68
C ALA A 73 -3.82 7.44 -4.09
N GLN A 74 -2.76 6.90 -3.48
CA GLN A 74 -1.40 7.18 -3.89
C GLN A 74 -1.14 6.54 -5.26
N SER A 75 -0.78 7.34 -6.25
CA SER A 75 -0.47 6.92 -7.61
C SER A 75 0.75 7.70 -8.13
N PRO A 76 1.70 7.05 -8.85
CA PRO A 76 1.80 5.60 -9.04
C PRO A 76 2.14 4.85 -7.76
N ALA A 77 1.79 3.55 -7.72
CA ALA A 77 2.19 2.66 -6.62
C ALA A 77 3.69 2.33 -6.68
N TYR A 78 4.32 2.21 -5.52
CA TYR A 78 5.62 1.54 -5.41
C TYR A 78 5.37 0.04 -5.29
N THR A 79 6.04 -0.76 -6.11
CA THR A 79 5.82 -2.21 -6.22
C THR A 79 7.12 -2.97 -6.06
N CYS A 80 7.04 -4.28 -5.91
CA CYS A 80 8.17 -5.21 -6.01
C CYS A 80 7.76 -6.47 -6.80
N LEU A 81 8.73 -7.26 -7.19
CA LEU A 81 8.51 -8.52 -7.91
C LEU A 81 8.53 -9.70 -6.93
N PRO A 82 7.85 -10.83 -7.25
CA PRO A 82 7.89 -12.04 -6.42
C PRO A 82 9.31 -12.57 -6.19
N ASP A 83 10.20 -12.41 -7.19
CA ASP A 83 11.57 -12.91 -7.15
C ASP A 83 12.59 -11.92 -6.56
N ASP A 84 12.15 -10.73 -6.16
CA ASP A 84 13.02 -9.80 -5.46
C ASP A 84 13.42 -10.35 -4.08
N ASP A 85 14.59 -9.93 -3.60
CA ASP A 85 14.97 -10.23 -2.23
C ASP A 85 14.24 -9.33 -1.24
N SER A 86 13.89 -9.87 -0.09
CA SER A 86 13.18 -9.12 0.97
C SER A 86 13.94 -7.87 1.42
N SER A 87 15.27 -7.87 1.38
CA SER A 87 16.10 -6.70 1.65
C SER A 87 15.89 -5.58 0.62
N ALA A 88 15.73 -5.90 -0.66
CA ALA A 88 15.43 -4.91 -1.70
C ALA A 88 14.04 -4.29 -1.47
N ALA A 89 13.05 -5.11 -1.09
CA ALA A 89 11.72 -4.62 -0.75
C ALA A 89 11.75 -3.72 0.50
N LEU A 90 12.49 -4.09 1.55
CA LEU A 90 12.70 -3.26 2.74
C LEU A 90 13.38 -1.93 2.40
N HIS A 91 14.38 -1.96 1.52
CA HIS A 91 15.03 -0.73 1.04
C HIS A 91 14.04 0.19 0.34
N THR A 92 13.16 -0.35 -0.50
CA THR A 92 12.10 0.43 -1.16
C THR A 92 11.10 0.99 -0.14
N MET A 93 10.64 0.19 0.82
CA MET A 93 9.77 0.66 1.91
C MET A 93 10.40 1.81 2.69
N LYS A 94 11.68 1.67 3.04
CA LYS A 94 12.47 2.70 3.75
C LYS A 94 12.60 3.98 2.93
N ALA A 95 13.02 3.87 1.67
CA ALA A 95 13.27 5.02 0.80
C ALA A 95 11.97 5.79 0.49
N ARG A 96 10.85 5.08 0.36
CA ARG A 96 9.53 5.65 0.02
C ARG A 96 8.64 5.92 1.23
N GLN A 97 9.10 5.54 2.43
CA GLN A 97 8.35 5.66 3.68
C GLN A 97 6.95 5.01 3.60
N VAL A 98 6.87 3.84 3.00
CA VAL A 98 5.66 3.01 2.90
C VAL A 98 5.86 1.71 3.67
N ARG A 99 4.79 1.16 4.24
CA ARG A 99 4.83 -0.08 5.02
C ARG A 99 4.38 -1.31 4.22
N ARG A 100 3.94 -1.10 2.99
CA ARG A 100 3.40 -2.15 2.12
C ARG A 100 3.79 -1.88 0.68
N LEU A 101 4.03 -2.95 -0.05
CA LEU A 101 4.29 -2.91 -1.48
C LEU A 101 3.37 -3.93 -2.16
N PRO A 102 2.55 -3.53 -3.14
CA PRO A 102 1.93 -4.50 -4.04
C PRO A 102 3.03 -5.30 -4.74
N VAL A 103 2.86 -6.61 -4.77
CA VAL A 103 3.74 -7.52 -5.50
C VAL A 103 3.13 -7.76 -6.87
N VAL A 104 3.87 -7.44 -7.92
CA VAL A 104 3.39 -7.51 -9.30
C VAL A 104 4.29 -8.39 -10.16
N ASP A 105 3.74 -8.93 -11.25
CA ASP A 105 4.55 -9.56 -12.27
C ASP A 105 5.22 -8.52 -13.20
N VAL A 106 5.98 -9.00 -14.16
CA VAL A 106 6.67 -8.15 -15.16
C VAL A 106 5.70 -7.33 -16.03
N GLY A 107 4.44 -7.74 -16.12
CA GLY A 107 3.36 -7.02 -16.79
C GLY A 107 2.67 -5.99 -15.91
N GLY A 108 3.01 -5.91 -14.62
CA GLY A 108 2.38 -5.03 -13.65
C GLY A 108 1.08 -5.57 -13.02
N HIS A 109 0.73 -6.85 -13.27
CA HIS A 109 -0.48 -7.45 -12.72
C HIS A 109 -0.24 -7.88 -11.26
N ILE A 110 -1.24 -7.68 -10.44
CA ILE A 110 -1.18 -8.01 -9.01
C ILE A 110 -0.96 -9.51 -8.79
N ARG A 111 0.00 -9.86 -7.91
CA ARG A 111 0.31 -11.21 -7.47
C ARG A 111 0.16 -11.38 -5.96
N GLY A 112 0.25 -10.29 -5.23
CA GLY A 112 0.16 -10.30 -3.78
C GLY A 112 0.43 -8.92 -3.19
N ILE A 113 0.55 -8.88 -1.88
CA ILE A 113 1.02 -7.70 -1.14
C ILE A 113 2.07 -8.14 -0.13
N LEU A 114 3.13 -7.37 -0.01
CA LEU A 114 4.14 -7.53 1.03
C LEU A 114 4.02 -6.39 2.03
N SER A 115 3.85 -6.70 3.30
CA SER A 115 3.88 -5.72 4.37
C SER A 115 5.17 -5.84 5.20
N LEU A 116 5.51 -4.76 5.91
CA LEU A 116 6.60 -4.82 6.89
C LEU A 116 6.33 -5.87 7.97
N ASN A 117 5.05 -6.09 8.35
CA ASN A 117 4.66 -7.11 9.32
C ASN A 117 5.00 -8.52 8.81
N ASP A 118 4.76 -8.80 7.52
CA ASP A 118 5.08 -10.11 6.93
C ASP A 118 6.57 -10.40 7.04
N VAL A 119 7.40 -9.37 6.78
CA VAL A 119 8.85 -9.50 6.92
C VAL A 119 9.25 -9.74 8.38
N VAL A 120 8.65 -9.02 9.33
CA VAL A 120 8.96 -9.17 10.77
C VAL A 120 8.53 -10.53 11.30
N THR A 121 7.35 -11.01 10.92
CA THR A 121 6.78 -12.26 11.47
C THR A 121 7.45 -13.50 10.89
N HIS A 122 7.95 -13.43 9.66
CA HIS A 122 8.62 -14.55 8.99
C HIS A 122 10.14 -14.44 8.96
N ALA A 123 10.67 -13.31 9.39
CA ALA A 123 12.10 -13.02 9.35
C ALA A 123 12.86 -13.63 10.52
N GLY A 124 12.86 -14.96 10.63
CA GLY A 124 13.88 -15.64 11.45
C GLY A 124 15.32 -15.34 11.03
N SER A 125 15.53 -14.57 9.96
CA SER A 125 16.85 -14.28 9.39
C SER A 125 17.02 -12.89 8.76
N ALA A 126 16.00 -12.02 8.69
CA ALA A 126 16.26 -10.63 8.34
C ALA A 126 17.04 -9.98 9.48
N SER A 127 18.11 -9.28 9.16
CA SER A 127 18.88 -8.56 10.17
C SER A 127 17.93 -7.64 10.96
N SER A 128 17.80 -7.88 12.26
CA SER A 128 16.98 -7.05 13.16
C SER A 128 17.30 -5.55 12.99
N THR A 129 18.54 -5.23 12.69
CA THR A 129 19.03 -3.87 12.42
C THR A 129 18.38 -3.27 11.17
N GLU A 130 18.23 -4.03 10.07
CA GLU A 130 17.62 -3.57 8.83
C GLU A 130 16.13 -3.27 9.02
N VAL A 131 15.42 -4.17 9.68
CA VAL A 131 14.00 -3.99 10.02
C VAL A 131 13.80 -2.76 10.92
N LEU A 132 14.61 -2.61 11.99
CA LEU A 132 14.53 -1.46 12.89
C LEU A 132 14.84 -0.14 12.17
N SER A 133 15.86 -0.11 11.31
CA SER A 133 16.20 1.09 10.55
C SER A 133 15.11 1.47 9.53
N THR A 134 14.44 0.47 8.95
CA THR A 134 13.31 0.67 8.04
C THR A 134 12.11 1.23 8.80
N LEU A 135 11.77 0.63 9.94
CA LEU A 135 10.67 1.09 10.79
C LEU A 135 10.90 2.52 11.28
N ALA A 136 12.11 2.83 11.78
CA ALA A 136 12.46 4.17 12.23
C ALA A 136 12.23 5.20 11.11
N ARG A 137 12.70 4.92 9.90
CA ARG A 137 12.53 5.80 8.75
C ARG A 137 11.07 5.98 8.32
N ILE A 138 10.26 4.91 8.39
CA ILE A 138 8.82 4.97 8.09
C ILE A 138 8.09 5.83 9.15
N CYS A 139 8.50 5.75 10.41
CA CYS A 139 7.90 6.50 11.52
C CYS A 139 8.34 7.97 11.57
N GLU A 140 9.36 8.39 10.80
CA GLU A 140 9.72 9.79 10.71
C GLU A 140 8.55 10.62 10.15
N HIS A 141 8.27 11.76 10.81
CA HIS A 141 7.22 12.65 10.35
C HIS A 141 7.50 13.18 8.94
N ARG A 142 6.60 12.92 8.02
CA ARG A 142 6.58 13.62 6.74
C ARG A 142 6.08 15.04 6.98
N ARG A 143 6.76 16.04 6.44
CA ARG A 143 6.14 17.35 6.30
C ARG A 143 4.92 17.18 5.39
N PRO A 144 3.72 17.67 5.77
CA PRO A 144 2.57 17.63 4.88
C PRO A 144 2.99 18.31 3.57
N THR A 145 2.97 17.59 2.47
CA THR A 145 2.92 18.23 1.16
C THR A 145 1.63 19.04 1.14
N ALA A 146 1.71 20.32 0.82
CA ALA A 146 0.53 21.17 0.71
C ALA A 146 -0.53 20.43 -0.10
N ILE A 147 -1.74 20.30 0.46
CA ILE A 147 -2.89 19.72 -0.26
C ILE A 147 -3.09 20.62 -1.47
N ALA A 148 -2.84 20.10 -2.67
CA ALA A 148 -3.10 20.82 -3.90
C ALA A 148 -4.63 21.05 -3.94
N GLY A 149 -5.06 22.31 -3.69
CA GLY A 149 -6.47 22.68 -3.74
C GLY A 149 -7.04 23.40 -2.52
N ALA A 150 -6.23 23.77 -1.52
CA ALA A 150 -6.64 24.72 -0.50
C ALA A 150 -6.34 26.14 -1.01
N ALA A 151 -7.22 26.68 -1.80
CA ALA A 151 -7.35 28.11 -2.09
C ALA A 151 -8.76 28.54 -1.68
#